data_280e9f8d27fcb8bdf78f804a4a1971b0
#
_entry.id   280e9f8d27fcb8bdf78f804a4a1971b0
#
_cell.length_a   1.000
_cell.length_b   1.000
_cell.length_c   1.000
_cell.angle_alpha   90.00
_cell.angle_beta   90.00
_cell.angle_gamma   90.00
#
_symmetry.space_group_name_H-M   'P 1'
#
loop_
_entity.id
_entity.type
_entity.pdbx_description
1 polymer ?
#
loop_
_entity_poly.entity_id
_entity_poly.type
_entity_poly.pdbx_seq_one_letter_code
_entity_poly.pdbx_strand_id
1 'polypeptide(L)'
;MQTVVLDTNALLMPFEMRMNLDLSVQNLLGDVRFVVPGPLIGELKHLDNKYASAALTLARKYEIIPTEATVDNSVIELALRTGGYVLTNDKILRGRLRKVGVPLIYLRSGTHLVVERV
;
A
#
# COMPACT_ATOMS: atom_id res chain seq x y z
N MET A 1 -16.74 5.22 3.01
CA MET A 1 -15.28 5.47 3.18
C MET A 1 -14.50 4.64 2.18
N GLN A 2 -13.59 5.26 1.46
CA GLN A 2 -12.76 4.56 0.48
C GLN A 2 -11.71 3.71 1.16
N THR A 3 -11.33 2.59 0.54
CA THR A 3 -10.30 1.68 1.03
C THR A 3 -9.00 1.90 0.27
N VAL A 4 -7.88 1.90 0.98
CA VAL A 4 -6.54 1.97 0.40
C VAL A 4 -5.76 0.75 0.87
N VAL A 5 -5.33 -0.07 -0.08
CA VAL A 5 -4.49 -1.24 0.17
C VAL A 5 -3.03 -0.80 0.13
N LEU A 6 -2.28 -1.17 1.15
CA LEU A 6 -0.86 -0.84 1.26
C LEU A 6 -0.02 -2.07 0.94
N ASP A 7 0.95 -1.92 0.03
CA ASP A 7 1.95 -2.95 -0.19
C ASP A 7 3.17 -2.73 0.71
N THR A 8 4.16 -3.62 0.64
CA THR A 8 5.37 -3.52 1.44
C THR A 8 6.11 -2.21 1.16
N ASN A 9 6.17 -1.80 -0.09
CA ASN A 9 6.80 -0.56 -0.52
C ASN A 9 6.14 0.65 0.14
N ALA A 10 4.82 0.68 0.17
CA ALA A 10 4.05 1.76 0.81
C ALA A 10 4.29 1.83 2.32
N LEU A 11 4.42 0.67 2.97
CA LEU A 11 4.66 0.61 4.42
C LEU A 11 6.06 1.10 4.80
N LEU A 12 7.03 0.96 3.91
CA LEU A 12 8.38 1.47 4.11
C LEU A 12 8.49 2.98 3.83
N MET A 13 7.62 3.50 2.97
CA MET A 13 7.69 4.86 2.46
C MET A 13 7.74 5.95 3.54
N PRO A 14 6.93 5.91 4.61
CA PRO A 14 6.99 6.95 5.64
C PRO A 14 8.35 7.08 6.29
N PHE A 15 9.08 5.98 6.43
CA PHE A 15 10.39 5.96 7.09
C PHE A 15 11.51 6.34 6.11
N GLU A 16 11.42 5.87 4.88
CA GLU A 16 12.40 6.20 3.83
C GLU A 16 12.32 7.66 3.39
N MET A 17 11.10 8.20 3.35
CA MET A 17 10.83 9.55 2.84
C MET A 17 10.52 10.55 3.94
N ARG A 18 10.46 10.14 5.19
CA ARG A 18 10.10 10.99 6.35
C ARG A 18 8.78 11.71 6.12
N MET A 19 7.74 10.96 5.75
CA MET A 19 6.42 11.50 5.46
C MET A 19 5.38 10.90 6.39
N ASN A 20 4.28 11.63 6.58
CA ASN A 20 3.10 11.13 7.29
C ASN A 20 2.15 10.52 6.24
N LEU A 21 2.06 9.20 6.21
CA LEU A 21 1.26 8.49 5.23
C LEU A 21 -0.23 8.80 5.38
N ASP A 22 -0.73 8.77 6.60
CA ASP A 22 -2.15 9.02 6.86
C ASP A 22 -2.56 10.40 6.39
N LEU A 23 -1.78 11.42 6.75
CA LEU A 23 -2.07 12.79 6.37
C LEU A 23 -1.96 13.00 4.85
N SER A 24 -0.94 12.42 4.23
CA SER A 24 -0.74 12.57 2.78
C SER A 24 -1.89 11.97 1.99
N VAL A 25 -2.39 10.81 2.39
CA VAL A 25 -3.53 10.17 1.73
C VAL A 25 -4.82 10.91 2.06
N GLN A 26 -5.00 11.37 3.30
CA GLN A 26 -6.17 12.15 3.69
C GLN A 26 -6.28 13.44 2.86
N ASN A 27 -5.17 14.08 2.57
CA ASN A 27 -5.17 15.29 1.73
C ASN A 27 -5.63 15.00 0.29
N LEU A 28 -5.44 13.77 -0.19
CA LEU A 28 -5.86 13.38 -1.54
C LEU A 28 -7.31 12.88 -1.62
N LEU A 29 -7.72 12.10 -0.64
CA LEU A 29 -8.96 11.33 -0.71
C LEU A 29 -9.95 11.61 0.43
N GLY A 30 -9.54 12.40 1.43
CA GLY A 30 -10.30 12.51 2.67
C GLY A 30 -10.07 11.27 3.54
N ASP A 31 -11.01 10.97 4.41
CA ASP A 31 -10.91 9.82 5.31
C ASP A 31 -10.95 8.52 4.52
N VAL A 32 -10.02 7.62 4.82
CA VAL A 32 -9.91 6.33 4.19
C VAL A 32 -9.72 5.23 5.22
N ARG A 33 -10.01 4.01 4.78
CA ARG A 33 -9.73 2.79 5.54
C ARG A 33 -8.47 2.17 4.95
N PHE A 34 -7.38 2.13 5.73
CA PHE A 34 -6.16 1.45 5.30
C PHE A 34 -6.24 -0.03 5.63
N VAL A 35 -5.88 -0.86 4.67
CA VAL A 35 -5.83 -2.32 4.85
C VAL A 35 -4.50 -2.87 4.35
N VAL A 36 -4.04 -3.93 5.00
CA VAL A 36 -2.77 -4.59 4.68
C VAL A 36 -3.05 -6.07 4.42
N PRO A 37 -2.64 -6.61 3.25
CA PRO A 37 -2.74 -8.05 3.03
C PRO A 37 -1.92 -8.83 4.06
N GLY A 38 -2.51 -9.85 4.66
CA GLY A 38 -1.87 -10.65 5.70
C GLY A 38 -0.48 -11.19 5.34
N PRO A 39 -0.25 -11.71 4.13
CA PRO A 39 1.07 -12.23 3.74
C PRO A 39 2.22 -11.22 3.84
N LEU A 40 1.93 -9.91 3.75
CA LEU A 40 2.97 -8.89 3.84
C LEU A 40 3.59 -8.80 5.24
N ILE A 41 2.89 -9.24 6.27
CA ILE A 41 3.43 -9.28 7.63
C ILE A 41 4.63 -10.23 7.69
N GLY A 42 4.50 -11.42 7.13
CA GLY A 42 5.61 -12.37 7.03
C GLY A 42 6.76 -11.85 6.17
N GLU A 43 6.43 -11.19 5.07
CA GLU A 43 7.44 -10.58 4.20
C GLU A 43 8.25 -9.52 4.96
N LEU A 44 7.58 -8.64 5.71
CA LEU A 44 8.25 -7.60 6.50
C LEU A 44 9.14 -8.19 7.60
N LYS A 45 8.74 -9.31 8.21
CA LYS A 45 9.52 -9.97 9.26
C LYS A 45 10.86 -10.49 8.75
N HIS A 46 10.95 -10.82 7.47
CA HIS A 46 12.13 -11.42 6.85
C HIS A 46 12.86 -10.47 5.89
N LEU A 47 12.39 -9.23 5.78
CA LEU A 47 12.95 -8.26 4.86
C LEU A 47 14.27 -7.69 5.41
N ASP A 48 15.32 -7.74 4.60
CA ASP A 48 16.61 -7.13 4.93
C ASP A 48 16.57 -5.63 4.57
N ASN A 49 16.01 -4.85 5.49
CA ASN A 49 15.84 -3.41 5.32
C ASN A 49 15.82 -2.78 6.71
N LYS A 50 16.57 -1.70 6.89
CA LYS A 50 16.70 -1.06 8.22
C LYS A 50 15.37 -0.51 8.76
N TYR A 51 14.39 -0.29 7.89
CA TYR A 51 13.07 0.21 8.29
C TYR A 51 12.00 -0.88 8.39
N ALA A 52 12.36 -2.14 8.15
CA ALA A 52 11.39 -3.24 8.13
C ALA A 52 10.64 -3.38 9.46
N SER A 53 11.35 -3.25 10.58
CA SER A 53 10.74 -3.34 11.91
C SER A 53 9.74 -2.21 12.15
N ALA A 54 10.09 -0.99 11.77
CA ALA A 54 9.20 0.17 11.89
C ALA A 54 7.98 0.02 10.98
N ALA A 55 8.18 -0.46 9.76
CA ALA A 55 7.09 -0.72 8.83
C ALA A 55 6.14 -1.80 9.34
N LEU A 56 6.67 -2.83 9.99
CA LEU A 56 5.86 -3.87 10.59
C LEU A 56 5.00 -3.32 11.73
N THR A 57 5.57 -2.46 12.57
CA THR A 57 4.82 -1.78 13.63
C THR A 57 3.71 -0.92 13.05
N LEU A 58 4.00 -0.20 11.96
CA LEU A 58 2.99 0.60 11.27
C LEU A 58 1.87 -0.27 10.71
N ALA A 59 2.22 -1.37 10.04
CA ALA A 59 1.24 -2.28 9.45
C ALA A 59 0.25 -2.80 10.48
N ARG A 60 0.72 -3.07 11.70
CA ARG A 60 -0.11 -3.59 12.79
C ARG A 60 -1.09 -2.56 13.35
N LYS A 61 -0.96 -1.29 13.01
CA LYS A 61 -1.92 -0.25 13.36
C LYS A 61 -3.11 -0.22 12.40
N TYR A 62 -2.97 -0.82 11.24
CA TYR A 62 -4.01 -0.87 10.23
C TYR A 62 -4.73 -2.22 10.27
N GLU A 63 -5.80 -2.32 9.53
CA GLU A 63 -6.55 -3.57 9.45
C GLU A 63 -5.79 -4.57 8.58
N ILE A 64 -5.44 -5.72 9.15
CA ILE A 64 -4.75 -6.80 8.43
C ILE A 64 -5.81 -7.79 7.97
N ILE A 65 -5.86 -8.04 6.66
CA ILE A 65 -6.89 -8.90 6.06
C ILE A 65 -6.20 -10.09 5.40
N PRO A 66 -6.57 -11.34 5.78
CA PRO A 66 -5.99 -12.52 5.15
C PRO A 66 -6.39 -12.62 3.67
N THR A 67 -5.48 -13.15 2.86
CA THR A 67 -5.70 -13.39 1.45
C THR A 67 -5.31 -14.82 1.10
N GLU A 68 -5.79 -15.33 -0.03
CA GLU A 68 -5.38 -16.65 -0.52
C GLU A 68 -4.06 -16.57 -1.27
N ALA A 69 -3.89 -15.53 -2.08
CA ALA A 69 -2.65 -15.27 -2.80
C ALA A 69 -1.59 -14.67 -1.89
N THR A 70 -0.34 -14.69 -2.32
CA THR A 70 0.80 -14.16 -1.58
C THR A 70 1.53 -13.09 -2.39
N VAL A 71 2.41 -12.31 -1.73
CA VAL A 71 3.24 -11.26 -2.32
C VAL A 71 2.37 -10.26 -3.08
N ASP A 72 2.76 -9.85 -4.29
CA ASP A 72 2.04 -8.86 -5.10
C ASP A 72 0.62 -9.33 -5.46
N ASN A 73 0.42 -10.62 -5.63
CA ASN A 73 -0.91 -11.15 -5.92
C ASN A 73 -1.88 -10.95 -4.76
N SER A 74 -1.39 -10.93 -3.52
CA SER A 74 -2.23 -10.63 -2.35
C SER A 74 -2.74 -9.19 -2.38
N VAL A 75 -1.92 -8.27 -2.85
CA VAL A 75 -2.30 -6.85 -2.99
C VAL A 75 -3.41 -6.71 -4.04
N ILE A 76 -3.24 -7.36 -5.18
CA ILE A 76 -4.24 -7.33 -6.27
C ILE A 76 -5.54 -7.96 -5.81
N GLU A 77 -5.47 -9.13 -5.16
CA GLU A 77 -6.65 -9.81 -4.63
C GLU A 77 -7.44 -8.91 -3.70
N LEU A 78 -6.75 -8.29 -2.75
CA LEU A 78 -7.41 -7.46 -1.74
C LEU A 78 -8.01 -6.20 -2.35
N ALA A 79 -7.31 -5.59 -3.31
CA ALA A 79 -7.83 -4.41 -4.02
C ALA A 79 -9.11 -4.73 -4.78
N LEU A 80 -9.13 -5.84 -5.50
CA LEU A 80 -10.31 -6.26 -6.25
C LEU A 80 -11.47 -6.61 -5.31
N ARG A 81 -11.17 -7.27 -4.19
CA ARG A 81 -12.19 -7.68 -3.23
C ARG A 81 -12.83 -6.51 -2.49
N THR A 82 -12.05 -5.47 -2.21
CA THR A 82 -12.54 -4.29 -1.48
C THR A 82 -13.01 -3.16 -2.39
N GLY A 83 -12.70 -3.22 -3.68
CA GLY A 83 -12.96 -2.11 -4.60
C GLY A 83 -12.09 -0.89 -4.30
N GLY A 84 -10.93 -1.10 -3.67
CA GLY A 84 -10.09 -0.01 -3.18
C GLY A 84 -9.00 0.44 -4.12
N TYR A 85 -8.29 1.46 -3.67
CA TYR A 85 -7.05 1.95 -4.29
C TYR A 85 -5.90 1.09 -3.81
N VAL A 86 -4.79 1.07 -4.56
CA VAL A 86 -3.52 0.53 -4.08
C VAL A 86 -2.49 1.64 -4.04
N LEU A 87 -1.80 1.75 -2.90
CA LEU A 87 -0.67 2.67 -2.76
C LEU A 87 0.62 1.88 -2.91
N THR A 88 1.37 2.15 -3.96
CA THR A 88 2.64 1.49 -4.26
C THR A 88 3.47 2.34 -5.21
N ASN A 89 4.80 2.25 -5.09
CA ASN A 89 5.74 2.82 -6.05
C ASN A 89 6.36 1.78 -6.98
N ASP A 90 6.05 0.52 -6.80
CA ASP A 90 6.55 -0.54 -7.66
C ASP A 90 5.97 -0.42 -9.06
N LYS A 91 6.82 -0.16 -10.05
CA LYS A 91 6.39 0.07 -11.44
C LYS A 91 5.75 -1.16 -12.06
N ILE A 92 6.25 -2.34 -11.75
CA ILE A 92 5.71 -3.59 -12.29
C ILE A 92 4.32 -3.84 -11.72
N LEU A 93 4.18 -3.70 -10.40
CA LEU A 93 2.88 -3.86 -9.75
C LEU A 93 1.88 -2.82 -10.27
N ARG A 94 2.29 -1.56 -10.41
CA ARG A 94 1.41 -0.52 -10.97
C ARG A 94 0.90 -0.88 -12.37
N GLY A 95 1.77 -1.41 -13.22
CA GLY A 95 1.38 -1.86 -14.56
C GLY A 95 0.34 -2.99 -14.52
N ARG A 96 0.50 -3.93 -13.60
CA ARG A 96 -0.47 -5.02 -13.41
C ARG A 96 -1.81 -4.50 -12.91
N LEU A 97 -1.80 -3.56 -11.97
CA LEU A 97 -3.01 -2.96 -11.41
C LEU A 97 -3.78 -2.18 -12.46
N ARG A 98 -3.10 -1.44 -13.34
CA ARG A 98 -3.75 -0.74 -14.45
C ARG A 98 -4.49 -1.71 -15.37
N LYS A 99 -3.89 -2.86 -15.65
CA LYS A 99 -4.51 -3.87 -16.54
C LYS A 99 -5.78 -4.45 -15.98
N VAL A 100 -5.92 -4.51 -14.65
CA VAL A 100 -7.13 -5.03 -14.00
C VAL A 100 -8.06 -3.92 -13.52
N GLY A 101 -7.78 -2.66 -13.87
CA GLY A 101 -8.67 -1.55 -13.60
C GLY A 101 -8.68 -1.06 -12.15
N VAL A 102 -7.60 -1.27 -11.40
CA VAL A 102 -7.49 -0.83 -10.02
C VAL A 102 -6.87 0.57 -9.97
N PRO A 103 -7.50 1.54 -9.30
CA PRO A 103 -6.93 2.89 -9.18
C PRO A 103 -5.72 2.87 -8.25
N LEU A 104 -4.78 3.79 -8.50
CA LEU A 104 -3.48 3.82 -7.88
C LEU A 104 -3.24 5.11 -7.12
N ILE A 105 -2.43 5.01 -6.07
CA ILE A 105 -1.78 6.15 -5.42
C ILE A 105 -0.29 5.84 -5.45
N TYR A 106 0.51 6.78 -5.93
CA TYR A 106 1.96 6.59 -5.99
C TYR A 106 2.69 7.92 -5.84
N LEU A 107 3.98 7.83 -5.55
CA LEU A 107 4.82 8.99 -5.34
C LEU A 107 5.36 9.49 -6.69
N ARG A 108 5.02 10.72 -7.06
CA ARG A 108 5.51 11.34 -8.29
C ARG A 108 6.72 12.21 -7.99
N SER A 109 7.77 12.05 -8.79
CA SER A 109 9.01 12.82 -8.68
C SER A 109 9.67 12.70 -7.30
N GLY A 110 9.36 11.65 -6.55
CA GLY A 110 9.90 11.42 -5.22
C GLY A 110 9.44 12.40 -4.16
N THR A 111 8.45 13.26 -4.44
CA THR A 111 8.10 14.38 -3.56
C THR A 111 6.68 14.38 -3.03
N HIS A 112 5.70 13.89 -3.80
CA HIS A 112 4.30 13.95 -3.36
C HIS A 112 3.49 12.80 -3.96
N LEU A 113 2.45 12.43 -3.25
CA LEU A 113 1.52 11.39 -3.70
C LEU A 113 0.54 11.94 -4.73
N VAL A 114 0.25 11.14 -5.74
CA VAL A 114 -0.76 11.44 -6.75
C VAL A 114 -1.72 10.26 -6.89
N VAL A 115 -2.93 10.55 -7.33
CA VAL A 115 -3.96 9.56 -7.58
C VAL A 115 -4.10 9.36 -9.09
N GLU A 116 -4.13 8.10 -9.51
CA GLU A 116 -4.44 7.73 -10.89
C GLU A 116 -5.68 6.87 -10.87
N ARG A 117 -6.76 7.39 -11.45
CA ARG A 117 -8.02 6.66 -11.60
C ARG A 117 -8.07 6.00 -12.97
N VAL A 118 -8.76 4.92 -13.05
CA VAL A 118 -8.96 4.18 -14.30
C VAL A 118 -10.31 4.48 -14.94
#